data_4bf824ded10aff6fa3bd310969a523db
#
_entry.id   4bf824ded10aff6fa3bd310969a523db
#
_cell.length_a   1.000
_cell.length_b   1.000
_cell.length_c   1.000
_cell.angle_alpha   90.00
_cell.angle_beta   90.00
_cell.angle_gamma   90.00
#
_symmetry.space_group_name_H-M   'P 1'
#
loop_
_entity.id
_entity.type
_entity.pdbx_description
1 polymer ?
#
loop_
_entity_poly.entity_id
_entity_poly.type
_entity_poly.pdbx_seq_one_letter_code
_entity_poly.pdbx_strand_id
1 'polypeptide(L)'
;MSSVKLGSARAAIALVLASNLSAAVPMVLWPDRYTGGFEVAGTPGLVLVRSIGLLFLMWVVPYVPAILHPQRYRICLMVILAQQCIGLLGESLMAVVLPAGHPALWATGTRYIIFDTAGLFLLGAAWYLSRPSSGATHF
;
A
#
# COMPACT_ATOMS: atom_id res chain seq x y z
N MET A 1 -2.96 9.01 -26.26
CA MET A 1 -2.18 8.07 -25.42
C MET A 1 -2.52 6.65 -25.85
N SER A 2 -1.56 5.73 -25.98
CA SER A 2 -1.87 4.36 -26.39
C SER A 2 -2.65 3.63 -25.28
N SER A 3 -3.62 2.81 -25.68
CA SER A 3 -4.41 1.97 -24.76
C SER A 3 -3.52 1.06 -23.89
N VAL A 4 -2.36 0.67 -24.42
CA VAL A 4 -1.36 -0.13 -23.72
C VAL A 4 -0.81 0.59 -22.48
N LYS A 5 -0.43 1.87 -22.57
CA LYS A 5 0.09 2.64 -21.42
C LYS A 5 -0.94 2.75 -20.31
N LEU A 6 -2.21 2.96 -20.68
CA LEU A 6 -3.29 3.04 -19.70
C LEU A 6 -3.57 1.69 -19.04
N GLY A 7 -3.52 0.61 -19.83
CA GLY A 7 -3.63 -0.76 -19.32
C GLY A 7 -2.53 -1.10 -18.32
N SER A 8 -1.27 -0.78 -18.66
CA SER A 8 -0.13 -0.98 -17.76
C SER A 8 -0.24 -0.18 -16.46
N ALA A 9 -0.69 1.07 -16.53
CA ALA A 9 -0.93 1.88 -15.32
C ALA A 9 -1.98 1.25 -14.41
N ARG A 10 -3.12 0.81 -14.98
CA ARG A 10 -4.17 0.12 -14.22
C ARG A 10 -3.68 -1.19 -13.61
N ALA A 11 -2.91 -1.98 -14.35
CA ALA A 11 -2.35 -3.23 -13.85
C ALA A 11 -1.39 -3.01 -12.67
N ALA A 12 -0.53 -1.98 -12.73
CA ALA A 12 0.37 -1.63 -11.64
C ALA A 12 -0.40 -1.22 -10.38
N ILE A 13 -1.43 -0.37 -10.50
CA ILE A 13 -2.27 0.03 -9.36
C ILE A 13 -3.03 -1.18 -8.79
N ALA A 14 -3.58 -2.04 -9.65
CA ALA A 14 -4.32 -3.22 -9.24
C ALA A 14 -3.43 -4.23 -8.51
N LEU A 15 -2.18 -4.39 -8.91
CA LEU A 15 -1.21 -5.27 -8.25
C LEU A 15 -0.94 -4.80 -6.82
N VAL A 16 -0.70 -3.50 -6.62
CA VAL A 16 -0.50 -2.95 -5.27
C VAL A 16 -1.76 -3.08 -4.43
N LEU A 17 -2.94 -2.80 -5.00
CA LEU A 17 -4.22 -3.03 -4.30
C LEU A 17 -4.40 -4.48 -3.87
N ALA A 18 -4.16 -5.44 -4.78
CA ALA A 18 -4.29 -6.87 -4.48
C ALA A 18 -3.33 -7.30 -3.36
N SER A 19 -2.10 -6.78 -3.37
CA SER A 19 -1.13 -7.04 -2.31
C SER A 19 -1.59 -6.47 -0.96
N ASN A 20 -2.13 -5.25 -0.91
CA ASN A 20 -2.73 -4.67 0.30
C ASN A 20 -3.89 -5.53 0.83
N LEU A 21 -4.81 -5.93 -0.05
CA LEU A 21 -5.96 -6.75 0.34
C LEU A 21 -5.53 -8.14 0.83
N SER A 22 -4.49 -8.72 0.24
CA SER A 22 -3.95 -10.04 0.66
C SER A 22 -3.39 -10.03 2.08
N ALA A 23 -2.97 -8.88 2.59
CA ALA A 23 -2.57 -8.70 3.98
C ALA A 23 -3.76 -8.28 4.87
N ALA A 24 -4.52 -7.26 4.44
CA ALA A 24 -5.59 -6.66 5.23
C ALA A 24 -6.72 -7.64 5.56
N VAL A 25 -7.23 -8.35 4.57
CA VAL A 25 -8.38 -9.26 4.74
C VAL A 25 -8.07 -10.39 5.74
N PRO A 26 -6.94 -11.13 5.64
CA PRO A 26 -6.61 -12.14 6.64
C PRO A 26 -6.36 -11.57 8.04
N MET A 27 -5.79 -10.38 8.19
CA MET A 27 -5.61 -9.73 9.50
C MET A 27 -6.95 -9.46 10.19
N VAL A 28 -7.98 -9.10 9.43
CA VAL A 28 -9.34 -8.89 9.97
C VAL A 28 -10.03 -10.21 10.31
N LEU A 29 -9.94 -11.20 9.43
CA LEU A 29 -10.68 -12.47 9.58
C LEU A 29 -10.00 -13.46 10.52
N TRP A 30 -8.67 -13.54 10.47
CA TRP A 30 -7.84 -14.50 11.22
C TRP A 30 -6.65 -13.79 11.91
N PRO A 31 -6.91 -12.83 12.83
CA PRO A 31 -5.85 -12.03 13.46
C PRO A 31 -4.85 -12.85 14.27
N ASP A 32 -5.27 -14.00 14.80
CA ASP A 32 -4.43 -14.95 15.54
C ASP A 32 -3.19 -15.39 14.77
N ARG A 33 -3.28 -15.49 13.44
CA ARG A 33 -2.16 -15.85 12.57
C ARG A 33 -1.06 -14.80 12.49
N TYR A 34 -1.35 -13.58 12.89
CA TYR A 34 -0.47 -12.43 12.72
C TYR A 34 0.07 -11.89 14.06
N THR A 35 -0.53 -12.26 15.20
CA THR A 35 -0.11 -11.78 16.53
C THR A 35 1.36 -12.06 16.82
N GLY A 36 1.86 -13.25 16.42
CA GLY A 36 3.28 -13.60 16.60
C GLY A 36 4.24 -12.69 15.83
N GLY A 37 3.85 -12.23 14.64
CA GLY A 37 4.65 -11.28 13.84
C GLY A 37 4.74 -9.88 14.46
N PHE A 38 3.77 -9.52 15.30
CA PHE A 38 3.76 -8.27 16.06
C PHE A 38 4.21 -8.45 17.51
N GLU A 39 4.62 -9.65 17.89
CA GLU A 39 5.03 -9.99 19.26
C GLU A 39 3.98 -9.61 20.32
N VAL A 40 2.70 -9.75 19.96
CA VAL A 40 1.55 -9.47 20.84
C VAL A 40 0.77 -10.74 21.12
N ALA A 41 0.05 -10.80 22.24
CA ALA A 41 -0.71 -11.98 22.65
C ALA A 41 -2.05 -11.61 23.29
N GLY A 42 -2.91 -12.61 23.44
CA GLY A 42 -4.20 -12.49 24.08
C GLY A 42 -5.18 -11.58 23.34
N THR A 43 -6.28 -11.23 24.01
CA THR A 43 -7.33 -10.39 23.43
C THR A 43 -6.81 -9.03 22.95
N PRO A 44 -5.94 -8.30 23.66
CA PRO A 44 -5.40 -7.04 23.18
C PRO A 44 -4.63 -7.21 21.85
N GLY A 45 -3.85 -8.30 21.71
CA GLY A 45 -3.11 -8.60 20.48
C GLY A 45 -4.04 -8.87 19.30
N LEU A 46 -5.10 -9.66 19.52
CA LEU A 46 -6.10 -9.93 18.49
C LEU A 46 -6.82 -8.64 18.02
N VAL A 47 -7.18 -7.78 18.95
CA VAL A 47 -7.83 -6.50 18.64
C VAL A 47 -6.89 -5.59 17.88
N LEU A 48 -5.62 -5.48 18.31
CA LEU A 48 -4.61 -4.66 17.64
C LEU A 48 -4.40 -5.10 16.17
N VAL A 49 -4.17 -6.39 15.94
CA VAL A 49 -3.96 -6.93 14.58
C VAL A 49 -5.18 -6.69 13.70
N ARG A 50 -6.39 -6.94 14.24
CA ARG A 50 -7.63 -6.68 13.50
C ARG A 50 -7.78 -5.19 13.15
N SER A 51 -7.42 -4.30 14.06
CA SER A 51 -7.47 -2.85 13.82
C SER A 51 -6.49 -2.42 12.73
N ILE A 52 -5.27 -2.99 12.70
CA ILE A 52 -4.31 -2.77 11.61
C ILE A 52 -4.90 -3.22 10.27
N GLY A 53 -5.52 -4.40 10.23
CA GLY A 53 -6.21 -4.89 9.02
C GLY A 53 -7.32 -3.95 8.55
N LEU A 54 -8.12 -3.40 9.46
CA LEU A 54 -9.15 -2.41 9.14
C LEU A 54 -8.56 -1.10 8.61
N LEU A 55 -7.46 -0.62 9.19
CA LEU A 55 -6.75 0.55 8.68
C LEU A 55 -6.25 0.32 7.25
N PHE A 56 -5.72 -0.85 6.94
CA PHE A 56 -5.32 -1.21 5.57
C PHE A 56 -6.52 -1.26 4.62
N LEU A 57 -7.68 -1.76 5.05
CA LEU A 57 -8.91 -1.71 4.23
C LEU A 57 -9.37 -0.27 3.98
N MET A 58 -9.27 0.63 4.96
CA MET A 58 -9.55 2.05 4.74
C MET A 58 -8.56 2.67 3.76
N TRP A 59 -7.30 2.25 3.81
CA TRP A 59 -6.21 2.72 2.95
C TRP A 59 -6.43 2.40 1.48
N VAL A 60 -7.12 1.31 1.15
CA VAL A 60 -7.35 0.90 -0.24
C VAL A 60 -8.50 1.63 -0.95
N VAL A 61 -9.31 2.39 -0.22
CA VAL A 61 -10.47 3.10 -0.81
C VAL A 61 -10.11 3.96 -2.03
N PRO A 62 -9.05 4.81 -2.01
CA PRO A 62 -8.68 5.63 -3.16
C PRO A 62 -8.14 4.84 -4.37
N TYR A 63 -7.79 3.57 -4.22
CA TYR A 63 -7.35 2.73 -5.33
C TYR A 63 -8.45 2.48 -6.35
N VAL A 64 -9.71 2.35 -5.90
CA VAL A 64 -10.85 2.02 -6.78
C VAL A 64 -11.01 3.06 -7.89
N PRO A 65 -11.23 4.35 -7.62
CA PRO A 65 -11.32 5.36 -8.67
C PRO A 65 -10.01 5.48 -9.48
N ALA A 66 -8.84 5.33 -8.83
CA ALA A 66 -7.55 5.41 -9.51
C ALA A 66 -7.37 4.29 -10.57
N ILE A 67 -7.84 3.06 -10.31
CA ILE A 67 -7.82 1.96 -11.28
C ILE A 67 -8.80 2.21 -12.42
N LEU A 68 -10.02 2.62 -12.10
CA LEU A 68 -11.08 2.81 -13.11
C LEU A 68 -10.69 3.86 -14.13
N HIS A 69 -10.22 5.03 -13.67
CA HIS A 69 -9.86 6.14 -14.52
C HIS A 69 -8.63 6.89 -13.98
N PRO A 70 -7.39 6.36 -14.13
CA PRO A 70 -6.19 6.94 -13.53
C PRO A 70 -5.87 8.36 -14.01
N GLN A 71 -6.34 8.74 -15.20
CA GLN A 71 -6.18 10.09 -15.72
C GLN A 71 -7.17 11.08 -15.09
N ARG A 72 -8.42 10.67 -14.88
CA ARG A 72 -9.47 11.50 -14.30
C ARG A 72 -9.27 11.68 -12.79
N TYR A 73 -8.89 10.60 -12.11
CA TYR A 73 -8.73 10.58 -10.65
C TYR A 73 -7.27 10.62 -10.22
N ARG A 74 -6.48 11.50 -10.86
CA ARG A 74 -5.07 11.68 -10.52
C ARG A 74 -4.85 12.08 -9.06
N ILE A 75 -5.80 12.80 -8.46
CA ILE A 75 -5.73 13.14 -7.03
C ILE A 75 -5.72 11.89 -6.15
N CYS A 76 -6.53 10.88 -6.48
CA CYS A 76 -6.52 9.60 -5.77
C CYS A 76 -5.17 8.90 -5.93
N LEU A 77 -4.58 8.92 -7.12
CA LEU A 77 -3.24 8.36 -7.34
C LEU A 77 -2.15 9.11 -6.58
N MET A 78 -2.26 10.43 -6.42
CA MET A 78 -1.37 11.21 -5.53
C MET A 78 -1.56 10.82 -4.07
N VAL A 79 -2.80 10.62 -3.62
CA VAL A 79 -3.09 10.19 -2.25
C VAL A 79 -2.45 8.85 -1.95
N ILE A 80 -2.62 7.84 -2.83
CA ILE A 80 -2.00 6.54 -2.61
C ILE A 80 -0.47 6.57 -2.69
N LEU A 81 0.13 7.42 -3.53
CA LEU A 81 1.57 7.64 -3.53
C LEU A 81 2.05 8.25 -2.22
N ALA A 82 1.35 9.26 -1.70
CA ALA A 82 1.67 9.87 -0.41
C ALA A 82 1.53 8.86 0.74
N GLN A 83 0.47 8.06 0.74
CA GLN A 83 0.28 6.98 1.71
C GLN A 83 1.46 6.00 1.67
N GLN A 84 1.88 5.56 0.49
CA GLN A 84 2.99 4.63 0.31
C GLN A 84 4.32 5.23 0.81
N CYS A 85 4.56 6.53 0.56
CA CYS A 85 5.72 7.24 1.12
C CYS A 85 5.69 7.29 2.65
N ILE A 86 4.52 7.59 3.24
CA ILE A 86 4.35 7.64 4.70
C ILE A 86 4.61 6.26 5.30
N GLY A 87 4.08 5.19 4.69
CA GLY A 87 4.32 3.82 5.11
C GLY A 87 5.82 3.49 5.10
N LEU A 88 6.48 3.70 3.96
CA LEU A 88 7.92 3.43 3.82
C LEU A 88 8.77 4.20 4.84
N LEU A 89 8.51 5.49 5.03
CA LEU A 89 9.25 6.31 5.99
C LEU A 89 8.97 5.88 7.43
N GLY A 90 7.71 5.61 7.76
CA GLY A 90 7.31 5.17 9.10
C GLY A 90 7.92 3.82 9.47
N GLU A 91 7.81 2.82 8.60
CA GLU A 91 8.39 1.49 8.82
C GLU A 91 9.92 1.54 8.88
N SER A 92 10.56 2.36 8.03
CA SER A 92 12.02 2.54 8.06
C SER A 92 12.47 3.18 9.37
N LEU A 93 11.74 4.18 9.86
CA LEU A 93 12.03 4.81 11.16
C LEU A 93 11.85 3.82 12.29
N MET A 94 10.76 3.05 12.31
CA MET A 94 10.53 2.02 13.32
C MET A 94 11.64 0.97 13.32
N ALA A 95 12.09 0.52 12.15
CA ALA A 95 13.19 -0.43 12.03
C ALA A 95 14.51 0.10 12.63
N VAL A 96 14.79 1.42 12.46
CA VAL A 96 16.01 2.04 13.02
C VAL A 96 15.95 2.15 14.55
N VAL A 97 14.77 2.44 15.10
CA VAL A 97 14.62 2.66 16.56
C VAL A 97 14.25 1.39 17.34
N LEU A 98 13.98 0.28 16.63
CA LEU A 98 13.58 -0.97 17.26
C LEU A 98 14.73 -1.53 18.14
N PRO A 99 14.51 -1.78 19.44
CA PRO A 99 15.52 -2.39 20.30
C PRO A 99 15.92 -3.80 19.83
N ALA A 100 17.13 -4.22 20.17
CA ALA A 100 17.54 -5.60 19.95
C ALA A 100 16.67 -6.59 20.75
N GLY A 101 16.48 -7.80 20.21
CA GLY A 101 15.70 -8.84 20.89
C GLY A 101 14.28 -9.02 20.35
N HIS A 102 13.88 -8.30 19.30
CA HIS A 102 12.57 -8.36 18.66
C HIS A 102 12.62 -8.88 17.22
N PRO A 103 13.04 -10.16 16.99
CA PRO A 103 13.26 -10.67 15.64
C PRO A 103 11.97 -10.76 14.78
N ALA A 104 10.82 -11.02 15.40
CA ALA A 104 9.57 -11.11 14.68
C ALA A 104 9.06 -9.74 14.23
N LEU A 105 9.18 -8.71 15.06
CA LEU A 105 8.90 -7.32 14.69
C LEU A 105 9.83 -6.84 13.58
N TRP A 106 11.14 -7.13 13.70
CA TRP A 106 12.11 -6.81 12.65
C TRP A 106 11.76 -7.45 11.30
N ALA A 107 11.43 -8.75 11.32
CA ALA A 107 11.03 -9.46 10.10
C ALA A 107 9.72 -8.92 9.50
N THR A 108 8.78 -8.52 10.34
CA THR A 108 7.50 -7.94 9.91
C THR A 108 7.71 -6.56 9.30
N GLY A 109 8.45 -5.66 9.96
CA GLY A 109 8.79 -4.33 9.45
C GLY A 109 9.58 -4.39 8.14
N THR A 110 10.54 -5.31 8.02
CA THR A 110 11.31 -5.52 6.78
C THR A 110 10.39 -5.90 5.61
N ARG A 111 9.38 -6.75 5.83
CA ARG A 111 8.39 -7.10 4.80
C ARG A 111 7.58 -5.89 4.35
N TYR A 112 7.17 -5.03 5.28
CA TYR A 112 6.47 -3.80 4.96
C TYR A 112 7.34 -2.81 4.18
N ILE A 113 8.61 -2.62 4.58
CA ILE A 113 9.56 -1.78 3.84
C ILE A 113 9.74 -2.27 2.40
N ILE A 114 9.91 -3.58 2.19
CA ILE A 114 10.02 -4.16 0.84
C ILE A 114 8.74 -3.93 0.04
N PHE A 115 7.58 -4.17 0.65
CA PHE A 115 6.28 -3.95 0.03
C PHE A 115 6.08 -2.48 -0.35
N ASP A 116 6.33 -1.55 0.57
CA ASP A 116 6.16 -0.12 0.33
C ASP A 116 7.12 0.40 -0.73
N THR A 117 8.37 -0.07 -0.73
CA THR A 117 9.36 0.25 -1.76
C THR A 117 8.88 -0.21 -3.14
N ALA A 118 8.48 -1.47 -3.28
CA ALA A 118 7.97 -2.01 -4.54
C ALA A 118 6.69 -1.30 -4.99
N GLY A 119 5.78 -1.03 -4.05
CA GLY A 119 4.55 -0.29 -4.29
C GLY A 119 4.81 1.12 -4.80
N LEU A 120 5.77 1.81 -4.22
CA LEU A 120 6.17 3.16 -4.63
C LEU A 120 6.68 3.20 -6.07
N PHE A 121 7.51 2.21 -6.48
CA PHE A 121 7.96 2.09 -7.87
C PHE A 121 6.80 1.83 -8.83
N LEU A 122 5.91 0.90 -8.51
CA LEU A 122 4.75 0.56 -9.35
C LEU A 122 3.78 1.74 -9.49
N LEU A 123 3.45 2.41 -8.39
CA LEU A 123 2.56 3.56 -8.39
C LEU A 123 3.19 4.78 -9.07
N GLY A 124 4.51 4.99 -8.90
CA GLY A 124 5.27 6.01 -9.62
C GLY A 124 5.26 5.77 -11.13
N ALA A 125 5.45 4.52 -11.56
CA ALA A 125 5.32 4.14 -12.97
C ALA A 125 3.89 4.38 -13.47
N ALA A 126 2.86 4.01 -12.71
CA ALA A 126 1.46 4.25 -13.05
C ALA A 126 1.16 5.76 -13.19
N TRP A 127 1.70 6.57 -12.28
CA TRP A 127 1.60 8.03 -12.34
C TRP A 127 2.23 8.58 -13.62
N TYR A 128 3.41 8.12 -13.98
CA TYR A 128 4.11 8.54 -15.20
C TYR A 128 3.34 8.12 -16.46
N LEU A 129 2.92 6.86 -16.52
CA LEU A 129 2.20 6.30 -17.67
C LEU A 129 0.80 6.89 -17.87
N SER A 130 0.16 7.41 -16.80
CA SER A 130 -1.15 8.03 -16.85
C SER A 130 -1.14 9.54 -17.12
N ARG A 131 0.03 10.14 -17.42
CA ARG A 131 0.10 11.58 -17.75
C ARG A 131 -0.69 11.88 -19.03
N PRO A 132 -1.48 12.96 -19.05
CA PRO A 132 -2.08 13.44 -20.30
C PRO A 132 -0.96 13.75 -21.30
N SER A 133 -1.15 13.37 -22.57
CA SER A 133 -0.21 13.81 -23.63
C SER A 133 -0.33 15.32 -23.78
N SER A 134 0.80 16.01 -23.71
CA SER A 134 0.93 17.48 -23.88
C SER A 134 0.64 17.89 -25.33
N GLY A 135 -0.61 17.68 -25.78
CA GLY A 135 -0.97 17.94 -27.18
C GLY A 135 -2.41 18.39 -27.40
N ALA A 136 -3.16 18.62 -26.34
CA ALA A 136 -4.57 19.04 -26.47
C ALA A 136 -4.85 20.29 -25.61
N THR A 137 -4.07 21.36 -25.81
CA THR A 137 -4.56 22.72 -25.55
C THR A 137 -5.31 23.18 -26.79
N HIS A 138 -6.56 22.74 -26.92
CA HIS A 138 -7.52 23.48 -27.73
C HIS A 138 -8.43 24.21 -26.76
N PHE A 139 -8.32 25.53 -26.83
CA PHE A 139 -9.20 26.54 -26.25
C PHE A 139 -10.67 26.28 -26.61
#